data_1e1e85f239f531d5ee2089f545437d89
#
_entry.id   1e1e85f239f531d5ee2089f545437d89
#
_cell.length_a   1.000
_cell.length_b   1.000
_cell.length_c   1.000
_cell.angle_alpha   90.00
_cell.angle_beta   90.00
_cell.angle_gamma   90.00
#
_symmetry.space_group_name_H-M   'P 1'
#
loop_
_entity.id
_entity.type
_entity.pdbx_description
1 polymer ?
#
loop_
_entity_poly.entity_id
_entity_poly.type
_entity_poly.pdbx_seq_one_letter_code
_entity_poly.pdbx_strand_id
1 'polypeptide(L)'
;MTAKLIKGTEIREEILKEIADEVAEIKEKHNVVPGLVTILVGENPASISYVTLKIKTANQLGFKEIQDSQSEDISEEDLLALIDKYNNDDSINGILVQLPLPKHLDEKKVLNAIDPDKDVDGFHPVNVGRLMIGGKEVKFPPCTPAG
;
A
#
# COMPACT_ATOMS: atom_id res chain seq x y z
N MET A 1 -16.44 8.04 36.72
CA MET A 1 -15.41 8.17 35.68
C MET A 1 -16.10 7.97 34.34
N THR A 2 -16.10 8.97 33.46
CA THR A 2 -16.67 8.87 32.12
C THR A 2 -15.59 8.38 31.16
N ALA A 3 -15.85 7.28 30.45
CA ALA A 3 -14.93 6.77 29.44
C ALA A 3 -14.87 7.74 28.25
N LYS A 4 -13.65 7.98 27.71
CA LYS A 4 -13.46 8.73 26.47
C LYS A 4 -13.66 7.77 25.30
N LEU A 5 -14.60 8.08 24.41
CA LEU A 5 -14.80 7.31 23.18
C LEU A 5 -13.72 7.70 22.15
N ILE A 6 -13.02 6.69 21.62
CA ILE A 6 -12.11 6.84 20.48
C ILE A 6 -12.93 6.55 19.22
N LYS A 7 -13.28 7.59 18.48
CA LYS A 7 -14.08 7.46 17.26
C LYS A 7 -13.18 7.41 16.04
N GLY A 8 -13.00 6.22 15.50
CA GLY A 8 -12.14 6.00 14.32
C GLY A 8 -12.54 6.83 13.10
N THR A 9 -13.83 7.19 12.96
CA THR A 9 -14.30 8.06 11.85
C THR A 9 -13.75 9.48 11.96
N GLU A 10 -13.76 10.09 13.17
CA GLU A 10 -13.23 11.43 13.38
C GLU A 10 -11.71 11.47 13.13
N ILE A 11 -11.00 10.50 13.70
CA ILE A 11 -9.54 10.36 13.50
C ILE A 11 -9.21 10.17 12.00
N ARG A 12 -9.99 9.33 11.31
CA ARG A 12 -9.81 9.12 9.87
C ARG A 12 -9.97 10.42 9.08
N GLU A 13 -10.97 11.23 9.37
CA GLU A 13 -11.21 12.50 8.67
C GLU A 13 -10.05 13.49 8.89
N GLU A 14 -9.51 13.57 10.10
CA GLU A 14 -8.34 14.39 10.42
C GLU A 14 -7.11 13.93 9.61
N ILE A 15 -6.79 12.64 9.66
CA ILE A 15 -5.64 12.06 8.92
C ILE A 15 -5.80 12.25 7.41
N LEU A 16 -6.98 12.03 6.84
CA LEU A 16 -7.20 12.21 5.41
C LEU A 16 -7.00 13.67 4.98
N LYS A 17 -7.38 14.63 5.83
CA LYS A 17 -7.14 16.04 5.54
C LYS A 17 -5.65 16.36 5.58
N GLU A 18 -4.93 15.90 6.60
CA GLU A 18 -3.47 16.09 6.70
C GLU A 18 -2.75 15.53 5.46
N ILE A 19 -3.08 14.30 5.04
CA ILE A 19 -2.49 13.68 3.85
C ILE A 19 -2.83 14.47 2.58
N ALA A 20 -4.07 14.94 2.43
CA ALA A 20 -4.46 15.74 1.27
C ALA A 20 -3.65 17.04 1.17
N ASP A 21 -3.45 17.71 2.30
CA ASP A 21 -2.66 18.94 2.38
C ASP A 21 -1.19 18.66 2.04
N GLU A 22 -0.59 17.58 2.56
CA GLU A 22 0.79 17.16 2.25
C GLU A 22 0.96 16.80 0.76
N VAL A 23 0.02 16.05 0.17
CA VAL A 23 0.06 15.70 -1.27
C VAL A 23 -0.02 16.96 -2.13
N ALA A 24 -0.87 17.92 -1.77
CA ALA A 24 -0.98 19.20 -2.47
C ALA A 24 0.33 19.99 -2.39
N GLU A 25 0.97 20.02 -1.22
CA GLU A 25 2.26 20.68 -0.99
C GLU A 25 3.39 20.03 -1.82
N ILE A 26 3.48 18.70 -1.84
CA ILE A 26 4.46 17.96 -2.65
C ILE A 26 4.28 18.31 -4.14
N LYS A 27 3.03 18.32 -4.61
CA LYS A 27 2.72 18.66 -5.99
C LYS A 27 3.11 20.11 -6.34
N GLU A 28 2.82 21.05 -5.44
CA GLU A 28 3.13 22.46 -5.66
C GLU A 28 4.64 22.71 -5.64
N LYS A 29 5.36 22.17 -4.65
CA LYS A 29 6.79 22.45 -4.45
C LYS A 29 7.70 21.66 -5.39
N HIS A 30 7.33 20.44 -5.72
CA HIS A 30 8.21 19.51 -6.44
C HIS A 30 7.67 19.10 -7.80
N ASN A 31 6.45 19.49 -8.14
CA ASN A 31 5.74 19.04 -9.36
C ASN A 31 5.66 17.50 -9.48
N VAL A 32 5.57 16.83 -8.34
CA VAL A 32 5.47 15.36 -8.22
C VAL A 32 4.09 15.01 -7.70
N VAL A 33 3.48 14.00 -8.30
CA VAL A 33 2.25 13.37 -7.80
C VAL A 33 2.63 11.98 -7.29
N PRO A 34 2.46 11.67 -6.00
CA PRO A 34 2.78 10.35 -5.48
C PRO A 34 2.01 9.25 -6.21
N GLY A 35 2.72 8.24 -6.69
CA GLY A 35 2.17 7.09 -7.41
C GLY A 35 2.02 5.87 -6.51
N LEU A 36 0.84 5.28 -6.50
CA LEU A 36 0.53 4.05 -5.78
C LEU A 36 -0.01 3.02 -6.77
N VAL A 37 0.50 1.79 -6.74
CA VAL A 37 -0.09 0.67 -7.46
C VAL A 37 -0.66 -0.35 -6.48
N THR A 38 -1.90 -0.75 -6.73
CA THR A 38 -2.57 -1.84 -6.01
C THR A 38 -2.75 -3.02 -6.95
N ILE A 39 -2.03 -4.11 -6.67
CA ILE A 39 -2.12 -5.36 -7.42
C ILE A 39 -3.17 -6.26 -6.76
N LEU A 40 -4.18 -6.66 -7.52
CA LEU A 40 -5.23 -7.58 -7.10
C LEU A 40 -5.16 -8.83 -7.98
N VAL A 41 -5.04 -10.00 -7.36
CA VAL A 41 -5.04 -11.29 -8.08
C VAL A 41 -6.34 -12.03 -7.78
N GLY A 42 -7.06 -12.37 -8.85
CA GLY A 42 -8.36 -13.03 -8.77
C GLY A 42 -9.52 -12.11 -8.41
N GLU A 43 -10.67 -12.71 -8.13
CA GLU A 43 -11.95 -12.00 -7.97
C GLU A 43 -12.59 -12.20 -6.58
N ASN A 44 -11.79 -12.30 -5.52
CA ASN A 44 -12.33 -12.40 -4.16
C ASN A 44 -13.17 -11.15 -3.82
N PRO A 45 -14.48 -11.29 -3.49
CA PRO A 45 -15.36 -10.14 -3.28
C PRO A 45 -14.92 -9.22 -2.14
N ALA A 46 -14.35 -9.79 -1.07
CA ALA A 46 -13.83 -9.01 0.05
C ALA A 46 -12.62 -8.17 -0.40
N SER A 47 -11.67 -8.78 -1.12
CA SER A 47 -10.51 -8.10 -1.68
C SER A 47 -10.91 -6.98 -2.64
N ILE A 48 -11.87 -7.22 -3.54
CA ILE A 48 -12.40 -6.22 -4.47
C ILE A 48 -12.97 -5.02 -3.69
N SER A 49 -13.77 -5.27 -2.65
CA SER A 49 -14.36 -4.20 -1.84
C SER A 49 -13.31 -3.34 -1.15
N TYR A 50 -12.26 -3.97 -0.57
CA TYR A 50 -11.15 -3.26 0.06
C TYR A 50 -10.33 -2.45 -0.94
N VAL A 51 -9.97 -3.04 -2.08
CA VAL A 51 -9.23 -2.37 -3.15
C VAL A 51 -10.01 -1.17 -3.68
N THR A 52 -11.30 -1.34 -3.96
CA THR A 52 -12.16 -0.25 -4.44
C THR A 52 -12.18 0.94 -3.46
N LEU A 53 -12.25 0.66 -2.15
CA LEU A 53 -12.23 1.72 -1.14
C LEU A 53 -10.86 2.41 -1.07
N LYS A 54 -9.76 1.64 -1.13
CA LYS A 54 -8.38 2.17 -1.15
C LYS A 54 -8.18 3.10 -2.33
N ILE A 55 -8.53 2.65 -3.54
CA ILE A 55 -8.41 3.43 -4.79
C ILE A 55 -9.21 4.71 -4.72
N LYS A 56 -10.48 4.62 -4.30
CA LYS A 56 -11.33 5.80 -4.15
C LYS A 56 -10.72 6.82 -3.20
N THR A 57 -10.19 6.36 -2.08
CA THR A 57 -9.56 7.22 -1.07
C THR A 57 -8.27 7.84 -1.61
N ALA A 58 -7.38 7.06 -2.23
CA ALA A 58 -6.14 7.55 -2.82
C ALA A 58 -6.41 8.63 -3.89
N ASN A 59 -7.37 8.39 -4.78
CA ASN A 59 -7.78 9.38 -5.79
C ASN A 59 -8.33 10.67 -5.17
N GLN A 60 -9.12 10.56 -4.10
CA GLN A 60 -9.64 11.73 -3.38
C GLN A 60 -8.54 12.56 -2.73
N LEU A 61 -7.45 11.92 -2.33
CA LEU A 61 -6.27 12.55 -1.73
C LEU A 61 -5.28 13.11 -2.76
N GLY A 62 -5.52 12.87 -4.06
CA GLY A 62 -4.69 13.40 -5.14
C GLY A 62 -3.51 12.54 -5.55
N PHE A 63 -3.47 11.26 -5.12
CA PHE A 63 -2.48 10.29 -5.60
C PHE A 63 -2.74 9.89 -7.06
N LYS A 64 -1.68 9.52 -7.79
CA LYS A 64 -1.77 8.76 -9.02
C LYS A 64 -1.95 7.28 -8.65
N GLU A 65 -3.19 6.81 -8.69
CA GLU A 65 -3.52 5.43 -8.34
C GLU A 65 -3.62 4.56 -9.59
N ILE A 66 -2.97 3.39 -9.56
CA ILE A 66 -3.06 2.36 -10.59
C ILE A 66 -3.63 1.10 -9.94
N GLN A 67 -4.80 0.66 -10.40
CA GLN A 67 -5.29 -0.68 -10.10
C GLN A 67 -4.79 -1.63 -11.18
N ASP A 68 -4.03 -2.63 -10.79
CA ASP A 68 -3.59 -3.72 -11.66
C ASP A 68 -4.26 -5.02 -11.23
N SER A 69 -5.29 -5.42 -11.99
CA SER A 69 -6.08 -6.63 -11.70
C SER A 69 -5.60 -7.77 -12.58
N GLN A 70 -5.14 -8.83 -11.95
CA GLN A 70 -4.62 -10.02 -12.59
C GLN A 70 -5.57 -11.20 -12.46
N SER A 71 -5.54 -12.09 -13.45
CA SER A 71 -6.29 -13.35 -13.40
C SER A 71 -5.90 -14.18 -12.19
N GLU A 72 -6.85 -14.95 -11.64
CA GLU A 72 -6.57 -15.94 -10.60
C GLU A 72 -5.53 -16.97 -11.05
N ASP A 73 -5.42 -17.26 -12.35
CA ASP A 73 -4.51 -18.22 -12.94
C ASP A 73 -3.14 -17.63 -13.31
N ILE A 74 -2.84 -16.38 -12.96
CA ILE A 74 -1.52 -15.78 -13.24
C ILE A 74 -0.40 -16.68 -12.72
N SER A 75 0.66 -16.87 -13.51
CA SER A 75 1.81 -17.61 -13.03
C SER A 75 2.60 -16.80 -11.99
N GLU A 76 3.30 -17.50 -11.10
CA GLU A 76 4.17 -16.81 -10.13
C GLU A 76 5.26 -16.00 -10.84
N GLU A 77 5.79 -16.51 -11.94
CA GLU A 77 6.81 -15.83 -12.74
C GLU A 77 6.27 -14.51 -13.31
N ASP A 78 5.06 -14.51 -13.88
CA ASP A 78 4.44 -13.31 -14.44
C ASP A 78 4.11 -12.27 -13.34
N LEU A 79 3.65 -12.74 -12.18
CA LEU A 79 3.39 -11.85 -11.05
C LEU A 79 4.67 -11.20 -10.51
N LEU A 80 5.76 -11.97 -10.41
CA LEU A 80 7.06 -11.44 -10.00
C LEU A 80 7.62 -10.46 -11.04
N ALA A 81 7.48 -10.75 -12.33
CA ALA A 81 7.87 -9.83 -13.40
C ALA A 81 7.06 -8.53 -13.37
N LEU A 82 5.75 -8.60 -13.05
CA LEU A 82 4.91 -7.42 -12.86
C LEU A 82 5.38 -6.56 -11.68
N ILE A 83 5.72 -7.18 -10.56
CA ILE A 83 6.26 -6.47 -9.38
C ILE A 83 7.60 -5.82 -9.75
N ASP A 84 8.50 -6.53 -10.43
CA ASP A 84 9.78 -5.98 -10.86
C ASP A 84 9.61 -4.76 -11.79
N LYS A 85 8.64 -4.80 -12.71
CA LYS A 85 8.27 -3.65 -13.54
C LYS A 85 7.92 -2.43 -12.68
N TYR A 86 7.11 -2.59 -11.62
CA TYR A 86 6.72 -1.48 -10.76
C TYR A 86 7.83 -1.05 -9.80
N ASN A 87 8.70 -1.96 -9.38
CA ASN A 87 9.91 -1.62 -8.63
C ASN A 87 10.81 -0.66 -9.42
N ASN A 88 10.91 -0.87 -10.75
CA ASN A 88 11.73 -0.07 -11.65
C ASN A 88 11.01 1.14 -12.28
N ASP A 89 9.76 1.41 -11.92
CA ASP A 89 9.02 2.59 -12.38
C ASP A 89 9.16 3.74 -11.38
N ASP A 90 9.91 4.78 -11.74
CA ASP A 90 10.14 5.96 -10.92
C ASP A 90 8.85 6.77 -10.63
N SER A 91 7.79 6.57 -11.41
CA SER A 91 6.49 7.20 -11.18
C SER A 91 5.66 6.51 -10.11
N ILE A 92 6.09 5.33 -9.65
CA ILE A 92 5.45 4.53 -8.59
C ILE A 92 6.28 4.63 -7.32
N ASN A 93 5.70 5.19 -6.28
CA ASN A 93 6.32 5.39 -4.97
C ASN A 93 5.88 4.34 -3.94
N GLY A 94 4.79 3.62 -4.22
CA GLY A 94 4.27 2.57 -3.35
C GLY A 94 3.64 1.43 -4.13
N ILE A 95 3.90 0.21 -3.66
CA ILE A 95 3.34 -1.04 -4.21
C ILE A 95 2.58 -1.75 -3.10
N LEU A 96 1.34 -2.10 -3.39
CA LEU A 96 0.48 -2.87 -2.50
C LEU A 96 0.00 -4.11 -3.25
N VAL A 97 0.29 -5.29 -2.71
CA VAL A 97 -0.28 -6.56 -3.19
C VAL A 97 -1.40 -6.99 -2.25
N GLN A 98 -2.63 -7.00 -2.76
CA GLN A 98 -3.78 -7.32 -1.93
C GLN A 98 -3.82 -8.82 -1.58
N LEU A 99 -3.71 -9.11 -0.29
CA LEU A 99 -3.86 -10.46 0.24
C LEU A 99 -5.34 -10.82 0.51
N PRO A 100 -5.70 -12.11 0.53
CA PRO A 100 -4.85 -13.28 0.27
C PRO A 100 -4.62 -13.52 -1.23
N LEU A 101 -3.50 -14.17 -1.56
CA LEU A 101 -3.21 -14.63 -2.92
C LEU A 101 -3.82 -16.03 -3.18
N PRO A 102 -4.03 -16.42 -4.45
CA PRO A 102 -4.35 -17.79 -4.84
C PRO A 102 -3.32 -18.78 -4.30
N LYS A 103 -3.76 -19.99 -3.92
CA LYS A 103 -2.95 -20.99 -3.22
C LYS A 103 -1.71 -21.50 -3.96
N HIS A 104 -1.66 -21.35 -5.28
CA HIS A 104 -0.52 -21.78 -6.10
C HIS A 104 0.62 -20.76 -6.11
N LEU A 105 0.40 -19.55 -5.58
CA LEU A 105 1.41 -18.51 -5.46
C LEU A 105 2.05 -18.56 -4.07
N ASP A 106 3.36 -18.42 -4.01
CA ASP A 106 4.08 -18.26 -2.74
C ASP A 106 4.01 -16.81 -2.27
N GLU A 107 3.08 -16.54 -1.33
CA GLU A 107 2.85 -15.21 -0.76
C GLU A 107 4.13 -14.58 -0.19
N LYS A 108 4.99 -15.39 0.46
CA LYS A 108 6.25 -14.88 1.01
C LYS A 108 7.20 -14.44 -0.08
N LYS A 109 7.28 -15.21 -1.17
CA LYS A 109 8.14 -14.90 -2.31
C LYS A 109 7.66 -13.64 -3.01
N VAL A 110 6.34 -13.48 -3.16
CA VAL A 110 5.70 -12.29 -3.75
C VAL A 110 5.99 -11.05 -2.90
N LEU A 111 5.76 -11.11 -1.58
CA LEU A 111 6.03 -9.98 -0.69
C LEU A 111 7.52 -9.61 -0.64
N ASN A 112 8.42 -10.60 -0.70
CA ASN A 112 9.86 -10.37 -0.73
C ASN A 112 10.36 -9.78 -2.06
N ALA A 113 9.59 -9.85 -3.12
CA ALA A 113 9.94 -9.28 -4.41
C ALA A 113 9.65 -7.77 -4.51
N ILE A 114 8.85 -7.23 -3.60
CA ILE A 114 8.57 -5.80 -3.54
C ILE A 114 9.83 -5.08 -3.03
N ASP A 115 10.21 -3.95 -3.66
CA ASP A 115 11.27 -3.11 -3.12
C ASP A 115 10.89 -2.64 -1.71
N PRO A 116 11.74 -2.87 -0.68
CA PRO A 116 11.47 -2.43 0.68
C PRO A 116 11.16 -0.93 0.82
N ASP A 117 11.67 -0.12 -0.10
CA ASP A 117 11.41 1.32 -0.13
C ASP A 117 10.10 1.70 -0.83
N LYS A 118 9.40 0.72 -1.43
CA LYS A 118 8.06 0.84 -2.02
C LYS A 118 7.00 -0.03 -1.34
N ASP A 119 7.38 -0.84 -0.34
CA ASP A 119 6.48 -1.73 0.43
C ASP A 119 5.65 -0.92 1.42
N VAL A 120 4.51 -0.40 0.97
CA VAL A 120 3.65 0.48 1.79
C VAL A 120 2.86 -0.25 2.88
N ASP A 121 2.76 -1.58 2.82
CA ASP A 121 2.15 -2.40 3.88
C ASP A 121 3.15 -2.78 5.01
N GLY A 122 4.46 -2.59 4.78
CA GLY A 122 5.51 -2.88 5.75
C GLY A 122 5.70 -4.39 6.03
N PHE A 123 5.33 -5.25 5.09
CA PHE A 123 5.41 -6.73 5.25
C PHE A 123 6.73 -7.31 4.76
N HIS A 124 7.52 -6.54 4.02
CA HIS A 124 8.84 -7.00 3.60
C HIS A 124 9.74 -7.25 4.83
N PRO A 125 10.51 -8.36 4.88
CA PRO A 125 11.35 -8.72 6.03
C PRO A 125 12.31 -7.61 6.48
N VAL A 126 12.80 -6.78 5.57
CA VAL A 126 13.65 -5.62 5.88
C VAL A 126 12.85 -4.60 6.69
N ASN A 127 11.60 -4.28 6.32
CA ASN A 127 10.76 -3.32 7.02
C ASN A 127 10.30 -3.87 8.38
N VAL A 128 9.95 -5.16 8.44
CA VAL A 128 9.67 -5.87 9.70
C VAL A 128 10.90 -5.84 10.63
N GLY A 129 12.10 -6.10 10.09
CA GLY A 129 13.35 -6.01 10.84
C GLY A 129 13.62 -4.60 11.36
N ARG A 130 13.45 -3.58 10.53
CA ARG A 130 13.56 -2.15 10.93
C ARG A 130 12.57 -1.81 12.05
N LEU A 131 11.32 -2.27 11.94
CA LEU A 131 10.30 -2.07 12.97
C LEU A 131 10.70 -2.72 14.30
N MET A 132 11.24 -3.95 14.28
CA MET A 132 11.70 -4.67 15.49
C MET A 132 12.90 -3.99 16.16
N ILE A 133 13.82 -3.45 15.38
CA ILE A 133 14.98 -2.70 15.88
C ILE A 133 14.54 -1.34 16.45
N GLY A 134 13.50 -0.76 15.87
CA GLY A 134 13.00 0.56 16.21
C GLY A 134 13.88 1.69 15.67
N GLY A 135 13.49 2.94 15.96
CA GLY A 135 14.25 4.12 15.58
C GLY A 135 13.74 4.81 14.32
N LYS A 136 14.57 5.70 13.76
CA LYS A 136 14.20 6.57 12.62
C LYS A 136 14.21 5.87 11.26
N GLU A 137 14.62 4.60 11.22
CA GLU A 137 14.74 3.83 9.98
C GLU A 137 13.44 3.12 9.57
N VAL A 138 12.41 3.18 10.40
CA VAL A 138 11.09 2.62 10.08
C VAL A 138 10.40 3.57 9.11
N LYS A 139 10.44 3.22 7.81
CA LYS A 139 9.77 4.02 6.76
C LYS A 139 8.29 3.69 6.67
N PHE A 140 7.97 2.40 6.65
CA PHE A 140 6.61 1.89 6.48
C PHE A 140 6.26 0.92 7.62
N PRO A 141 5.69 1.40 8.73
CA PRO A 141 5.16 0.52 9.76
C PRO A 141 3.84 -0.10 9.27
N PRO A 142 3.60 -1.39 9.54
CA PRO A 142 2.29 -1.99 9.24
C PRO A 142 1.17 -1.22 9.93
N CYS A 143 0.11 -0.86 9.18
CA CYS A 143 -0.93 0.05 9.66
C CYS A 143 -1.65 -0.44 10.92
N THR A 144 -1.96 -1.75 11.02
CA THR A 144 -2.69 -2.32 12.16
C THR A 144 -1.93 -2.23 13.48
N PRO A 145 -0.63 -2.60 13.58
CA PRO A 145 0.11 -2.43 14.82
C PRO A 145 0.57 -1.00 15.09
N ALA A 146 0.58 -0.12 14.09
CA ALA A 146 0.96 1.28 14.26
C ALA A 146 -0.20 2.18 14.74
N GLY A 147 -1.44 1.72 14.54
CA GLY A 147 -2.67 2.47 14.85
C GLY A 147 -3.13 2.45 16.32
#